data_71acb3f04cce2a47da9f856da84dbe98
#
_entry.id   71acb3f04cce2a47da9f856da84dbe98
#
_cell.length_a   1.000
_cell.length_b   1.000
_cell.length_c   1.000
_cell.angle_alpha   90.00
_cell.angle_beta   90.00
_cell.angle_gamma   90.00
#
_symmetry.space_group_name_H-M   'P 1'
#
loop_
_entity.id
_entity.type
_entity.pdbx_description
1 polymer ?
#
loop_
_entity_poly.entity_id
_entity_poly.type
_entity_poly.pdbx_seq_one_letter_code
_entity_poly.pdbx_strand_id
1 'polypeptide(L)'
;TMNKQDLISKIKQLDGVTQDERAYLINLVNTKKKYGLVWEDKREDVEEQLRNNLPVLKEVKDKAIINGEDNPNHILIEGDNLHALTALTFTHEGKIDVIYIDPPYNTGNKDFKYNDSFVDKEDSYRHSKWLSFMDKRLRIAKRLLSEKGIIFISIDDYEQATLKLLCDEIFTEMNFVGNIVWQRSYAPINLKKTISQNHDFILIYCKQEFATLELNKLPRSE
;
A
#
# COMPACT_ATOMS: atom_id res chain seq x y z
N THR A 1 -22.59 -31.04 -2.12
CA THR A 1 -21.90 -29.74 -2.28
C THR A 1 -22.94 -28.69 -2.60
N MET A 2 -23.12 -27.72 -1.70
CA MET A 2 -24.07 -26.62 -1.86
C MET A 2 -23.65 -25.78 -3.09
N ASN A 3 -24.56 -25.59 -4.02
CA ASN A 3 -24.26 -24.82 -5.22
C ASN A 3 -24.46 -23.31 -4.94
N LYS A 4 -23.87 -22.46 -5.81
CA LYS A 4 -23.90 -21.00 -5.67
C LYS A 4 -25.33 -20.43 -5.70
N GLN A 5 -26.20 -20.99 -6.53
CA GLN A 5 -27.59 -20.55 -6.66
C GLN A 5 -28.40 -20.88 -5.41
N ASP A 6 -28.17 -22.05 -4.79
CA ASP A 6 -28.82 -22.44 -3.53
C ASP A 6 -28.39 -21.51 -2.39
N LEU A 7 -27.10 -21.11 -2.36
CA LEU A 7 -26.61 -20.15 -1.38
C LEU A 7 -27.26 -18.77 -1.55
N ILE A 8 -27.34 -18.27 -2.79
CA ILE A 8 -28.00 -16.98 -3.08
C ILE A 8 -29.49 -17.03 -2.70
N SER A 9 -30.18 -18.16 -2.97
CA SER A 9 -31.58 -18.32 -2.60
C SER A 9 -31.78 -18.28 -1.09
N LYS A 10 -30.89 -18.91 -0.31
CA LYS A 10 -30.88 -18.84 1.15
C LYS A 10 -30.63 -17.42 1.67
N ILE A 11 -29.66 -16.68 1.09
CA ILE A 11 -29.38 -15.30 1.46
C ILE A 11 -30.61 -14.41 1.20
N LYS A 12 -31.34 -14.63 0.12
CA LYS A 12 -32.58 -13.87 -0.18
C LYS A 12 -33.68 -14.08 0.86
N GLN A 13 -33.68 -15.22 1.54
CA GLN A 13 -34.68 -15.62 2.54
C GLN A 13 -34.20 -15.40 3.97
N LEU A 14 -33.00 -14.82 4.20
CA LEU A 14 -32.43 -14.64 5.54
C LEU A 14 -33.22 -13.55 6.27
N ASP A 15 -33.78 -13.89 7.43
CA ASP A 15 -34.47 -12.93 8.29
C ASP A 15 -33.46 -12.12 9.11
N GLY A 16 -33.83 -10.89 9.48
CA GLY A 16 -32.99 -9.99 10.28
C GLY A 16 -31.88 -9.27 9.53
N VAL A 17 -31.84 -9.37 8.20
CA VAL A 17 -30.85 -8.71 7.32
C VAL A 17 -31.55 -7.66 6.47
N THR A 18 -31.02 -6.42 6.46
CA THR A 18 -31.53 -5.33 5.63
C THR A 18 -31.36 -5.63 4.13
N GLN A 19 -32.06 -4.88 3.28
CA GLN A 19 -31.98 -5.05 1.83
C GLN A 19 -30.56 -4.78 1.31
N ASP A 20 -29.85 -3.80 1.87
CA ASP A 20 -28.48 -3.45 1.51
C ASP A 20 -27.47 -4.52 1.94
N GLU A 21 -27.62 -5.03 3.15
CA GLU A 21 -26.77 -6.14 3.65
C GLU A 21 -26.98 -7.41 2.81
N ARG A 22 -28.22 -7.69 2.43
CA ARG A 22 -28.55 -8.83 1.55
C ARG A 22 -27.94 -8.66 0.17
N ALA A 23 -28.02 -7.48 -0.42
CA ALA A 23 -27.39 -7.16 -1.70
C ALA A 23 -25.87 -7.30 -1.63
N TYR A 24 -25.26 -6.85 -0.54
CA TYR A 24 -23.83 -7.01 -0.26
C TYR A 24 -23.42 -8.48 -0.16
N LEU A 25 -24.15 -9.30 0.61
CA LEU A 25 -23.88 -10.74 0.74
C LEU A 25 -24.00 -11.47 -0.61
N ILE A 26 -25.02 -11.15 -1.41
CA ILE A 26 -25.19 -11.72 -2.76
C ILE A 26 -24.02 -11.31 -3.67
N ASN A 27 -23.57 -10.07 -3.57
CA ASN A 27 -22.41 -9.59 -4.32
C ASN A 27 -21.13 -10.36 -3.92
N LEU A 28 -20.88 -10.56 -2.63
CA LEU A 28 -19.75 -11.36 -2.14
C LEU A 28 -19.78 -12.81 -2.72
N VAL A 29 -20.95 -13.44 -2.73
CA VAL A 29 -21.12 -14.80 -3.33
C VAL A 29 -20.90 -14.79 -4.84
N ASN A 30 -21.24 -13.67 -5.50
CA ASN A 30 -21.07 -13.51 -6.94
C ASN A 30 -19.62 -13.19 -7.34
N THR A 31 -18.88 -12.54 -6.45
CA THR A 31 -17.51 -12.14 -6.70
C THR A 31 -16.58 -13.34 -6.58
N LYS A 32 -16.37 -14.08 -7.68
CA LYS A 32 -15.26 -15.04 -7.76
C LYS A 32 -14.04 -14.29 -8.29
N LYS A 33 -13.08 -13.98 -7.43
CA LYS A 33 -11.73 -13.65 -7.91
C LYS A 33 -11.20 -14.85 -8.69
N LYS A 34 -10.98 -14.67 -9.98
CA LYS A 34 -10.36 -15.70 -10.83
C LYS A 34 -8.83 -15.62 -10.78
N TYR A 35 -8.31 -14.48 -10.39
CA TYR A 35 -6.90 -14.16 -10.31
C TYR A 35 -6.67 -13.06 -9.25
N GLY A 36 -5.50 -13.02 -8.65
CA GLY A 36 -5.09 -12.02 -7.67
C GLY A 36 -5.04 -12.53 -6.23
N LEU A 37 -4.78 -11.62 -5.29
CA LEU A 37 -4.63 -11.93 -3.87
C LEU A 37 -5.99 -12.12 -3.18
N VAL A 38 -6.01 -13.09 -2.26
CA VAL A 38 -7.08 -13.24 -1.27
C VAL A 38 -6.41 -13.35 0.09
N TRP A 39 -6.76 -12.49 1.02
CA TRP A 39 -6.25 -12.52 2.39
C TRP A 39 -7.37 -12.25 3.38
N GLU A 40 -7.14 -12.61 4.63
CA GLU A 40 -8.04 -12.25 5.72
C GLU A 40 -7.73 -10.81 6.16
N ASP A 41 -8.68 -9.91 5.96
CA ASP A 41 -8.50 -8.51 6.37
C ASP A 41 -8.35 -8.43 7.90
N LYS A 42 -7.27 -7.79 8.33
CA LYS A 42 -6.98 -7.52 9.74
C LYS A 42 -7.20 -6.02 9.99
N ARG A 43 -7.91 -5.71 11.07
CA ARG A 43 -8.17 -4.31 11.45
C ARG A 43 -6.97 -3.75 12.22
N GLU A 44 -6.64 -2.52 11.91
CA GLU A 44 -5.72 -1.72 12.70
C GLU A 44 -6.48 -0.88 13.72
N ASP A 45 -5.93 -0.69 14.93
CA ASP A 45 -6.55 0.13 15.98
C ASP A 45 -6.74 1.58 15.53
N VAL A 46 -5.83 2.07 14.69
CA VAL A 46 -5.91 3.38 14.07
C VAL A 46 -7.15 3.58 13.19
N GLU A 47 -7.68 2.52 12.59
CA GLU A 47 -8.92 2.60 11.80
C GLU A 47 -10.15 2.86 12.67
N GLU A 48 -10.20 2.28 13.88
CA GLU A 48 -11.30 2.56 14.80
C GLU A 48 -11.27 4.01 15.27
N GLN A 49 -10.08 4.56 15.48
CA GLN A 49 -9.92 5.97 15.78
C GLN A 49 -10.42 6.86 14.64
N LEU A 50 -10.10 6.52 13.38
CA LEU A 50 -10.52 7.27 12.19
C LEU A 50 -12.03 7.22 11.91
N ARG A 51 -12.75 6.21 12.43
CA ARG A 51 -14.22 6.15 12.31
C ARG A 51 -14.93 7.26 13.10
N ASN A 52 -14.38 7.60 14.25
CA ASN A 52 -14.99 8.50 15.22
C ASN A 52 -14.32 9.86 15.28
N ASN A 53 -13.12 10.00 14.75
CA ASN A 53 -12.29 11.20 14.86
C ASN A 53 -11.68 11.56 13.51
N LEU A 54 -11.68 12.86 13.21
CA LEU A 54 -11.00 13.39 12.04
C LEU A 54 -9.57 13.79 12.43
N PRO A 55 -8.52 13.29 11.76
CA PRO A 55 -7.15 13.70 12.04
C PRO A 55 -6.93 15.13 11.55
N VAL A 56 -6.27 15.93 12.38
CA VAL A 56 -5.94 17.33 12.10
C VAL A 56 -4.44 17.51 12.22
N LEU A 57 -3.82 18.13 11.20
CA LEU A 57 -2.42 18.52 11.25
C LEU A 57 -2.29 19.81 12.08
N LYS A 58 -1.40 19.80 13.09
CA LYS A 58 -1.09 20.96 13.91
C LYS A 58 0.33 21.44 13.58
N GLU A 59 0.43 22.69 13.12
CA GLU A 59 1.73 23.32 12.87
C GLU A 59 2.50 23.54 14.18
N VAL A 60 3.77 23.17 14.17
CA VAL A 60 4.72 23.40 15.27
C VAL A 60 5.66 24.54 14.86
N LYS A 61 5.22 25.78 15.06
CA LYS A 61 5.89 26.98 14.55
C LYS A 61 7.32 27.19 15.05
N ASP A 62 7.60 26.78 16.28
CA ASP A 62 8.94 26.84 16.88
C ASP A 62 9.97 25.89 16.28
N LYS A 63 9.50 24.89 15.50
CA LYS A 63 10.36 23.99 14.72
C LYS A 63 10.45 24.37 13.24
N ALA A 64 9.79 25.45 12.81
CA ALA A 64 9.82 25.89 11.42
C ALA A 64 11.23 26.37 11.03
N ILE A 65 11.73 25.91 9.88
CA ILE A 65 12.97 26.39 9.27
C ILE A 65 12.56 27.30 8.12
N ILE A 66 12.79 28.61 8.28
CA ILE A 66 12.45 29.61 7.27
C ILE A 66 13.73 29.92 6.48
N ASN A 67 13.70 29.65 5.17
CA ASN A 67 14.82 29.85 4.26
C ASN A 67 14.43 30.81 3.11
N GLY A 68 13.94 32.00 3.44
CA GLY A 68 13.48 33.02 2.50
C GLY A 68 12.02 32.83 2.06
N GLU A 69 11.42 33.91 1.49
CA GLU A 69 10.01 33.93 1.08
C GLU A 69 9.74 33.19 -0.23
N ASP A 70 10.73 33.09 -1.13
CA ASP A 70 10.60 32.56 -2.49
C ASP A 70 11.05 31.10 -2.64
N ASN A 71 11.53 30.47 -1.57
CA ASN A 71 12.01 29.11 -1.63
C ASN A 71 10.85 28.09 -1.46
N PRO A 72 10.95 26.90 -2.09
CA PRO A 72 9.93 25.86 -1.94
C PRO A 72 9.81 25.40 -0.48
N ASN A 73 8.58 25.24 -0.02
CA ASN A 73 8.29 24.75 1.32
C ASN A 73 8.41 23.22 1.39
N HIS A 74 9.04 22.75 2.46
CA HIS A 74 9.09 21.34 2.82
C HIS A 74 8.27 21.10 4.07
N ILE A 75 7.44 20.06 4.08
CA ILE A 75 6.56 19.71 5.19
C ILE A 75 7.02 18.39 5.77
N LEU A 76 7.35 18.37 7.07
CA LEU A 76 7.57 17.16 7.84
C LEU A 76 6.35 16.91 8.72
N ILE A 77 5.70 15.75 8.56
CA ILE A 77 4.55 15.35 9.37
C ILE A 77 5.00 14.22 10.30
N GLU A 78 4.89 14.45 11.62
CA GLU A 78 5.21 13.47 12.65
C GLU A 78 3.92 12.88 13.22
N GLY A 79 3.82 11.55 13.26
CA GLY A 79 2.67 10.82 13.78
C GLY A 79 2.43 9.49 13.07
N ASP A 80 1.30 8.85 13.35
CA ASP A 80 0.89 7.65 12.59
C ASP A 80 0.65 8.01 11.12
N ASN A 81 1.23 7.22 10.22
CA ASN A 81 1.18 7.52 8.78
C ASN A 81 -0.22 7.37 8.17
N LEU A 82 -1.11 6.50 8.71
CA LEU A 82 -2.48 6.40 8.19
C LEU A 82 -3.31 7.63 8.58
N HIS A 83 -3.09 8.17 9.80
CA HIS A 83 -3.67 9.46 10.19
C HIS A 83 -3.15 10.61 9.32
N ALA A 84 -1.84 10.68 9.10
CA ALA A 84 -1.21 11.72 8.27
C ALA A 84 -1.71 11.67 6.82
N LEU A 85 -1.72 10.49 6.20
CA LEU A 85 -2.22 10.29 4.84
C LEU A 85 -3.70 10.64 4.72
N THR A 86 -4.53 10.27 5.73
CA THR A 86 -5.95 10.64 5.76
C THR A 86 -6.12 12.15 5.84
N ALA A 87 -5.37 12.84 6.70
CA ALA A 87 -5.41 14.30 6.78
C ALA A 87 -5.01 14.98 5.46
N LEU A 88 -3.99 14.46 4.79
CA LEU A 88 -3.54 14.98 3.49
C LEU A 88 -4.57 14.86 2.38
N THR A 89 -5.52 13.90 2.45
CA THR A 89 -6.58 13.80 1.42
C THR A 89 -7.45 15.05 1.34
N PHE A 90 -7.62 15.82 2.42
CA PHE A 90 -8.42 17.03 2.41
C PHE A 90 -7.76 18.20 1.68
N THR A 91 -6.44 18.19 1.57
CA THR A 91 -5.67 19.33 1.03
C THR A 91 -4.87 18.97 -0.23
N HIS A 92 -4.47 17.71 -0.39
CA HIS A 92 -3.53 17.25 -1.41
C HIS A 92 -4.09 16.15 -2.33
N GLU A 93 -5.38 15.85 -2.31
CA GLU A 93 -5.98 14.88 -3.23
C GLU A 93 -5.72 15.29 -4.69
N GLY A 94 -5.15 14.38 -5.48
CA GLY A 94 -4.85 14.61 -6.88
C GLY A 94 -3.72 15.61 -7.16
N LYS A 95 -2.87 15.95 -6.18
CA LYS A 95 -1.85 16.99 -6.32
C LYS A 95 -0.41 16.51 -6.21
N ILE A 96 -0.18 15.26 -5.83
CA ILE A 96 1.16 14.71 -5.60
C ILE A 96 1.68 14.08 -6.90
N ASP A 97 2.79 14.57 -7.41
CA ASP A 97 3.37 14.06 -8.66
C ASP A 97 4.23 12.83 -8.45
N VAL A 98 4.93 12.75 -7.31
CA VAL A 98 5.81 11.61 -6.99
C VAL A 98 5.59 11.18 -5.54
N ILE A 99 5.38 9.88 -5.35
CA ILE A 99 5.39 9.23 -4.03
C ILE A 99 6.53 8.22 -4.02
N TYR A 100 7.38 8.27 -2.99
CA TYR A 100 8.36 7.25 -2.69
C TYR A 100 8.10 6.70 -1.30
N ILE A 101 8.00 5.37 -1.19
CA ILE A 101 7.83 4.71 0.10
C ILE A 101 8.80 3.55 0.27
N ASP A 102 9.23 3.37 1.52
CA ASP A 102 10.06 2.27 1.99
C ASP A 102 9.32 1.60 3.17
N PRO A 103 8.36 0.70 2.88
CA PRO A 103 7.55 0.06 3.92
C PRO A 103 8.36 -0.98 4.69
N PRO A 104 7.88 -1.45 5.86
CA PRO A 104 8.49 -2.59 6.52
C PRO A 104 8.44 -3.82 5.60
N TYR A 105 9.55 -4.55 5.50
CA TYR A 105 9.70 -5.68 4.56
C TYR A 105 9.10 -7.00 5.07
N ASN A 106 8.58 -6.98 6.30
CA ASN A 106 7.91 -8.13 6.92
C ASN A 106 8.81 -9.38 7.03
N THR A 107 10.08 -9.17 7.33
CA THR A 107 11.07 -10.27 7.43
C THR A 107 10.84 -11.16 8.64
N GLY A 108 10.04 -10.72 9.61
CA GLY A 108 9.83 -11.36 10.91
C GLY A 108 10.97 -11.13 11.91
N ASN A 109 11.90 -10.23 11.62
CA ASN A 109 13.03 -9.87 12.48
C ASN A 109 12.77 -8.58 13.27
N LYS A 110 11.52 -8.36 13.74
CA LYS A 110 11.09 -7.15 14.45
C LYS A 110 11.17 -5.87 13.61
N ASP A 111 10.99 -6.00 12.30
CA ASP A 111 10.96 -4.91 11.33
C ASP A 111 9.55 -4.40 11.04
N PHE A 112 8.51 -5.14 11.43
CA PHE A 112 7.13 -4.76 11.23
C PHE A 112 6.34 -4.80 12.54
N LYS A 113 5.66 -3.69 12.85
CA LYS A 113 4.70 -3.60 13.95
C LYS A 113 3.29 -3.50 13.40
N TYR A 114 2.38 -4.23 14.05
CA TYR A 114 0.95 -4.17 13.80
C TYR A 114 0.21 -4.04 15.12
N ASN A 115 -0.60 -2.99 15.30
CA ASN A 115 -1.23 -2.64 16.58
C ASN A 115 -0.22 -2.67 17.73
N ASP A 116 0.86 -1.87 17.57
CA ASP A 116 1.98 -1.70 18.53
C ASP A 116 2.79 -2.96 18.88
N SER A 117 2.42 -4.12 18.34
CA SER A 117 3.12 -5.37 18.56
C SER A 117 3.96 -5.79 17.34
N PHE A 118 5.18 -6.27 17.57
CA PHE A 118 5.98 -6.84 16.49
C PHE A 118 5.35 -8.11 15.95
N VAL A 119 5.31 -8.21 14.62
CA VAL A 119 4.85 -9.42 13.92
C VAL A 119 6.01 -10.41 13.82
N ASP A 120 5.81 -11.60 14.39
CA ASP A 120 6.81 -12.66 14.42
C ASP A 120 6.81 -13.52 13.15
N LYS A 121 7.90 -14.24 12.91
CA LYS A 121 8.02 -15.21 11.79
C LYS A 121 6.97 -16.30 11.83
N GLU A 122 6.64 -16.77 13.04
CA GLU A 122 5.68 -17.84 13.27
C GLU A 122 4.22 -17.38 13.28
N ASP A 123 3.97 -16.07 13.10
CA ASP A 123 2.62 -15.53 13.01
C ASP A 123 1.94 -15.99 11.72
N SER A 124 0.93 -16.86 11.86
CA SER A 124 0.17 -17.41 10.73
C SER A 124 -0.51 -16.34 9.87
N TYR A 125 -0.75 -15.18 10.44
CA TYR A 125 -1.39 -14.03 9.77
C TYR A 125 -0.39 -12.95 9.34
N ARG A 126 0.90 -13.21 9.39
CA ARG A 126 1.95 -12.24 9.07
C ARG A 126 1.71 -11.52 7.75
N HIS A 127 1.51 -12.29 6.68
CA HIS A 127 1.24 -11.74 5.34
C HIS A 127 -0.11 -11.02 5.25
N SER A 128 -1.15 -11.56 5.90
CA SER A 128 -2.47 -10.91 5.95
C SER A 128 -2.46 -9.57 6.69
N LYS A 129 -1.73 -9.48 7.80
CA LYS A 129 -1.52 -8.22 8.53
C LYS A 129 -0.79 -7.20 7.69
N TRP A 130 0.28 -7.63 7.01
CA TRP A 130 1.07 -6.76 6.15
C TRP A 130 0.26 -6.27 4.94
N LEU A 131 -0.51 -7.14 4.30
CA LEU A 131 -1.40 -6.78 3.20
C LEU A 131 -2.47 -5.78 3.64
N SER A 132 -3.11 -6.02 4.78
CA SER A 132 -4.10 -5.09 5.33
C SER A 132 -3.51 -3.72 5.64
N PHE A 133 -2.29 -3.68 6.20
CA PHE A 133 -1.54 -2.46 6.45
C PHE A 133 -1.23 -1.69 5.15
N MET A 134 -0.74 -2.39 4.12
CA MET A 134 -0.34 -1.79 2.85
C MET A 134 -1.55 -1.37 1.99
N ASP A 135 -2.60 -2.18 1.93
CA ASP A 135 -3.79 -1.91 1.10
C ASP A 135 -4.39 -0.54 1.42
N LYS A 136 -4.59 -0.24 2.70
CA LYS A 136 -5.19 1.02 3.15
C LYS A 136 -4.35 2.23 2.76
N ARG A 137 -3.04 2.14 2.96
CA ARG A 137 -2.08 3.22 2.67
C ARG A 137 -1.92 3.44 1.17
N LEU A 138 -1.82 2.38 0.39
CA LEU A 138 -1.67 2.45 -1.06
C LEU A 138 -2.94 3.00 -1.75
N ARG A 139 -4.14 2.67 -1.25
CA ARG A 139 -5.39 3.27 -1.76
C ARG A 139 -5.45 4.77 -1.52
N ILE A 140 -5.00 5.24 -0.36
CA ILE A 140 -4.90 6.68 -0.10
C ILE A 140 -3.80 7.30 -0.97
N ALA A 141 -2.64 6.67 -1.07
CA ALA A 141 -1.55 7.13 -1.93
C ALA A 141 -2.02 7.33 -3.38
N LYS A 142 -2.78 6.37 -3.93
CA LYS A 142 -3.37 6.51 -5.27
C LYS A 142 -4.29 7.73 -5.38
N ARG A 143 -5.08 8.04 -4.35
CA ARG A 143 -5.95 9.24 -4.34
C ARG A 143 -5.14 10.53 -4.32
N LEU A 144 -4.03 10.55 -3.56
CA LEU A 144 -3.15 11.72 -3.46
C LEU A 144 -2.41 12.00 -4.77
N LEU A 145 -2.05 10.98 -5.54
CA LEU A 145 -1.35 11.14 -6.81
C LEU A 145 -2.15 12.01 -7.79
N SER A 146 -1.44 12.89 -8.48
CA SER A 146 -1.95 13.63 -9.64
C SER A 146 -2.22 12.66 -10.82
N GLU A 147 -2.89 13.13 -11.85
CA GLU A 147 -3.22 12.30 -13.02
C GLU A 147 -1.95 11.74 -13.72
N LYS A 148 -0.84 12.48 -13.68
CA LYS A 148 0.49 12.06 -14.17
C LYS A 148 1.38 11.50 -13.06
N GLY A 149 0.84 11.29 -11.87
CA GLY A 149 1.59 10.90 -10.68
C GLY A 149 2.14 9.47 -10.75
N ILE A 150 3.30 9.28 -10.14
CA ILE A 150 4.03 8.01 -10.11
C ILE A 150 4.39 7.64 -8.67
N ILE A 151 4.33 6.34 -8.35
CA ILE A 151 4.76 5.81 -7.07
C ILE A 151 5.92 4.83 -7.23
N PHE A 152 6.90 4.95 -6.34
CA PHE A 152 8.03 4.05 -6.18
C PHE A 152 7.94 3.38 -4.83
N ILE A 153 8.09 2.05 -4.79
CA ILE A 153 7.93 1.25 -3.57
C ILE A 153 9.13 0.33 -3.44
N SER A 154 9.99 0.58 -2.44
CA SER A 154 11.09 -0.32 -2.11
C SER A 154 10.57 -1.56 -1.38
N ILE A 155 11.12 -2.72 -1.69
CA ILE A 155 10.76 -3.99 -1.06
C ILE A 155 11.86 -5.03 -1.31
N ASP A 156 11.98 -6.03 -0.43
CA ASP A 156 12.83 -7.19 -0.64
C ASP A 156 12.05 -8.42 -1.15
N ASP A 157 12.73 -9.56 -1.26
CA ASP A 157 12.15 -10.82 -1.75
C ASP A 157 10.98 -11.36 -0.88
N TYR A 158 10.85 -10.93 0.40
CA TYR A 158 9.83 -11.47 1.30
C TYR A 158 8.41 -11.13 0.84
N GLU A 159 8.18 -9.90 0.41
CA GLU A 159 6.84 -9.43 0.02
C GLU A 159 6.77 -8.85 -1.39
N GLN A 160 7.82 -8.92 -2.21
CA GLN A 160 7.85 -8.37 -3.57
C GLN A 160 6.71 -8.91 -4.44
N ALA A 161 6.52 -10.22 -4.51
CA ALA A 161 5.49 -10.85 -5.31
C ALA A 161 4.09 -10.51 -4.80
N THR A 162 3.90 -10.49 -3.47
CA THR A 162 2.65 -10.16 -2.79
C THR A 162 2.29 -8.70 -3.03
N LEU A 163 3.27 -7.79 -2.89
CA LEU A 163 3.12 -6.37 -3.16
C LEU A 163 2.76 -6.10 -4.63
N LYS A 164 3.40 -6.80 -5.57
CA LYS A 164 3.10 -6.68 -7.00
C LYS A 164 1.63 -6.97 -7.27
N LEU A 165 1.10 -8.08 -6.76
CA LEU A 165 -0.30 -8.45 -6.94
C LEU A 165 -1.26 -7.46 -6.25
N LEU A 166 -0.90 -6.94 -5.07
CA LEU A 166 -1.68 -5.90 -4.39
C LEU A 166 -1.72 -4.60 -5.21
N CYS A 167 -0.57 -4.18 -5.73
CA CYS A 167 -0.48 -2.99 -6.57
C CYS A 167 -1.23 -3.16 -7.89
N ASP A 168 -1.22 -4.34 -8.51
CA ASP A 168 -2.02 -4.64 -9.70
C ASP A 168 -3.53 -4.49 -9.42
N GLU A 169 -3.98 -4.86 -8.22
CA GLU A 169 -5.37 -4.68 -7.82
C GLU A 169 -5.72 -3.19 -7.59
N ILE A 170 -4.81 -2.42 -7.00
CA ILE A 170 -5.05 -1.02 -6.65
C ILE A 170 -4.84 -0.09 -7.85
N PHE A 171 -3.69 -0.19 -8.51
CA PHE A 171 -3.27 0.71 -9.59
C PHE A 171 -3.66 0.20 -10.99
N THR A 172 -4.00 -1.06 -11.13
CA THR A 172 -4.18 -1.88 -12.33
C THR A 172 -2.86 -2.36 -12.94
N GLU A 173 -2.88 -3.54 -13.51
CA GLU A 173 -1.71 -4.16 -14.15
C GLU A 173 -1.17 -3.30 -15.32
N MET A 174 -2.04 -2.64 -16.05
CA MET A 174 -1.67 -1.77 -17.19
C MET A 174 -0.86 -0.53 -16.77
N ASN A 175 -0.95 -0.13 -15.50
CA ASN A 175 -0.23 1.01 -14.95
C ASN A 175 1.11 0.62 -14.31
N PHE A 176 1.52 -0.64 -14.43
CA PHE A 176 2.83 -1.09 -14.02
C PHE A 176 3.90 -0.56 -14.96
N VAL A 177 4.81 0.26 -14.45
CA VAL A 177 5.88 0.89 -15.22
C VAL A 177 7.10 -0.02 -15.31
N GLY A 178 7.47 -0.64 -14.19
CA GLY A 178 8.64 -1.52 -14.13
C GLY A 178 9.04 -1.91 -12.72
N ASN A 179 10.06 -2.76 -12.66
CA ASN A 179 10.70 -3.20 -11.43
C ASN A 179 12.20 -3.00 -11.56
N ILE A 180 12.77 -2.14 -10.70
CA ILE A 180 14.21 -1.89 -10.65
C ILE A 180 14.81 -2.88 -9.64
N VAL A 181 15.89 -3.53 -10.03
CA VAL A 181 16.72 -4.32 -9.12
C VAL A 181 17.81 -3.41 -8.57
N TRP A 182 17.73 -3.12 -7.28
CA TRP A 182 18.64 -2.21 -6.59
C TRP A 182 19.73 -2.99 -5.86
N GLN A 183 20.98 -2.80 -6.21
CA GLN A 183 22.10 -3.46 -5.55
C GLN A 183 22.31 -2.87 -4.14
N ARG A 184 21.99 -3.67 -3.11
CA ARG A 184 22.08 -3.27 -1.70
C ARG A 184 23.51 -3.41 -1.14
N SER A 185 24.26 -4.42 -1.58
CA SER A 185 25.58 -4.71 -1.06
C SER A 185 26.53 -5.15 -2.17
N TYR A 186 27.77 -4.65 -2.11
CA TYR A 186 28.85 -5.03 -3.03
C TYR A 186 29.67 -6.23 -2.52
N ALA A 187 29.65 -6.48 -1.20
CA ALA A 187 30.42 -7.58 -0.61
C ALA A 187 29.66 -8.90 -0.73
N PRO A 188 30.27 -9.98 -1.22
CA PRO A 188 29.68 -11.30 -1.18
C PRO A 188 29.49 -11.74 0.28
N ILE A 189 28.26 -12.14 0.62
CA ILE A 189 27.97 -12.68 1.95
C ILE A 189 28.31 -14.17 1.92
N ASN A 190 29.55 -14.53 2.32
CA ASN A 190 30.06 -15.89 2.30
C ASN A 190 29.40 -16.85 3.34
N LEU A 191 28.48 -16.36 4.16
CA LEU A 191 27.84 -17.11 5.24
C LEU A 191 26.53 -17.80 4.85
N LYS A 192 25.97 -17.53 3.66
CA LYS A 192 24.74 -18.17 3.19
C LYS A 192 25.06 -19.50 2.51
N LYS A 193 24.33 -20.55 2.89
CA LYS A 193 24.38 -21.89 2.24
C LYS A 193 23.68 -21.91 0.87
N THR A 194 23.01 -20.81 0.49
CA THR A 194 22.24 -20.65 -0.74
C THR A 194 22.72 -19.43 -1.51
N ILE A 195 22.00 -19.04 -2.57
CA ILE A 195 22.31 -17.85 -3.37
C ILE A 195 22.28 -16.59 -2.48
N SER A 196 23.29 -15.73 -2.65
CA SER A 196 23.39 -14.47 -1.92
C SER A 196 22.37 -13.47 -2.42
N GLN A 197 21.57 -12.91 -1.51
CA GLN A 197 20.59 -11.86 -1.79
C GLN A 197 21.23 -10.50 -1.52
N ASN A 198 21.79 -9.87 -2.55
CA ASN A 198 22.49 -8.60 -2.44
C ASN A 198 21.71 -7.45 -3.08
N HIS A 199 20.40 -7.62 -3.27
CA HIS A 199 19.55 -6.64 -3.92
C HIS A 199 18.21 -6.51 -3.19
N ASP A 200 17.58 -5.38 -3.42
CA ASP A 200 16.18 -5.10 -3.15
C ASP A 200 15.49 -4.74 -4.46
N PHE A 201 14.18 -4.58 -4.45
CA PHE A 201 13.39 -4.19 -5.60
C PHE A 201 12.77 -2.81 -5.37
N ILE A 202 12.56 -2.08 -6.46
CA ILE A 202 11.74 -0.87 -6.45
C ILE A 202 10.64 -1.07 -7.49
N LEU A 203 9.41 -1.32 -7.03
CA LEU A 203 8.23 -1.41 -7.88
C LEU A 203 7.75 -0.01 -8.24
N ILE A 204 7.37 0.17 -9.51
CA ILE A 204 6.96 1.47 -10.05
C ILE A 204 5.60 1.34 -10.72
N TYR A 205 4.66 2.19 -10.30
CA TYR A 205 3.33 2.32 -10.87
C TYR A 205 3.00 3.77 -11.17
N CYS A 206 2.28 4.03 -12.27
CA CYS A 206 1.64 5.32 -12.49
C CYS A 206 0.16 5.27 -12.06
N LYS A 207 -0.44 6.45 -11.83
CA LYS A 207 -1.87 6.53 -11.47
C LYS A 207 -2.78 6.19 -12.63
N GLN A 208 -2.44 6.67 -13.82
CA GLN A 208 -3.16 6.43 -15.08
C GLN A 208 -2.24 5.79 -16.12
N GLU A 209 -2.78 5.58 -17.33
CA GLU A 209 -2.07 4.88 -18.40
C GLU A 209 -0.63 5.36 -18.60
N PHE A 210 0.27 4.39 -18.66
CA PHE A 210 1.71 4.59 -18.89
C PHE A 210 2.02 5.50 -20.09
N ALA A 211 1.15 5.51 -21.12
CA ALA A 211 1.30 6.33 -22.33
C ALA A 211 1.34 7.85 -22.04
N THR A 212 0.87 8.30 -20.87
CA THR A 212 0.91 9.71 -20.47
C THR A 212 2.12 10.09 -19.64
N LEU A 213 2.97 9.11 -19.28
CA LEU A 213 4.15 9.32 -18.46
C LEU A 213 5.31 9.86 -19.30
N GLU A 214 5.71 11.09 -19.05
CA GLU A 214 6.91 11.70 -19.66
C GLU A 214 8.14 11.37 -18.79
N LEU A 215 8.96 10.42 -19.23
CA LEU A 215 10.22 10.08 -18.59
C LEU A 215 11.38 10.78 -19.31
N ASN A 216 12.18 11.54 -18.57
CA ASN A 216 13.45 12.05 -19.08
C ASN A 216 14.41 10.88 -19.32
N LYS A 217 14.83 10.71 -20.56
CA LYS A 217 15.83 9.70 -20.91
C LYS A 217 17.22 10.20 -20.50
N LEU A 218 17.91 9.43 -19.67
CA LEU A 218 19.32 9.66 -19.43
C LEU A 218 20.11 9.43 -20.74
N PRO A 219 21.15 10.24 -21.01
CA PRO A 219 22.04 9.97 -22.14
C PRO A 219 22.67 8.58 -21.95
N ARG A 220 22.80 7.84 -23.06
CA ARG A 220 23.53 6.56 -23.02
C ARG A 220 24.99 6.86 -22.68
N SER A 221 25.55 6.16 -21.69
CA SER A 221 27.01 6.13 -21.52
C SER A 221 27.60 5.47 -22.76
N GLU A 222 28.60 6.12 -23.36
CA GLU A 222 29.41 5.54 -24.41
C GLU A 222 30.22 4.34 -23.88
#